data_4b426db00313f7fef0fb55a0699bac68
#
_entry.id   4b426db00313f7fef0fb55a0699bac68
#
_cell.length_a   1.000
_cell.length_b   1.000
_cell.length_c   1.000
_cell.angle_alpha   90.00
_cell.angle_beta   90.00
_cell.angle_gamma   90.00
#
_symmetry.space_group_name_H-M   'P 1'
#
loop_
_entity.id
_entity.type
_entity.pdbx_description
1 polymer ?
#
loop_
_entity_poly.entity_id
_entity_poly.type
_entity_poly.pdbx_seq_one_letter_code
_entity_poly.pdbx_strand_id
1 'polypeptide(L)'
;MLTLTACENAALKTTELSPTATVSAETPLDREIKAFLEKGNSMGERKRQVAAIEAAFARRTTPHRSRQLAALCFTKTLGTSFMPFDLAEIALAETGGHNLSAVAVSSKGALGVWQLMPRRAKSHGYSPADMENDEKCAEAAVRELRSKLAMAQGNLERAKKLYCGQGPQADAYLKKIRLVRQEMLSDLGRQTELLAMSDSGTRMR
;
A
#
# COMPACT_ATOMS: atom_id res chain seq x y z
N MET A 1 78.59 -6.38 -42.68
CA MET A 1 79.14 -6.51 -41.33
C MET A 1 77.99 -6.43 -40.37
N LEU A 2 77.70 -7.57 -39.74
CA LEU A 2 76.66 -7.74 -38.73
C LEU A 2 77.11 -7.14 -37.39
N THR A 3 76.20 -6.49 -36.68
CA THR A 3 76.30 -6.40 -35.23
C THR A 3 74.92 -6.57 -34.65
N LEU A 4 74.76 -7.70 -33.99
CA LEU A 4 73.66 -7.99 -33.06
C LEU A 4 73.78 -7.13 -31.80
N THR A 5 72.67 -6.55 -31.31
CA THR A 5 72.61 -6.06 -29.96
C THR A 5 71.30 -6.56 -29.29
N ALA A 6 71.51 -6.91 -28.06
CA ALA A 6 70.72 -7.79 -27.20
C ALA A 6 69.31 -7.32 -26.87
N CYS A 7 68.45 -8.33 -26.65
CA CYS A 7 67.13 -8.21 -25.98
C CYS A 7 67.28 -7.94 -24.48
N GLU A 8 66.77 -6.84 -24.00
CA GLU A 8 66.51 -6.64 -22.57
C GLU A 8 65.07 -7.02 -22.24
N ASN A 9 64.91 -8.01 -21.35
CA ASN A 9 63.70 -8.44 -20.77
C ASN A 9 63.16 -7.37 -19.78
N ALA A 10 62.09 -6.67 -20.15
CA ALA A 10 61.33 -5.85 -19.23
C ALA A 10 60.29 -6.73 -18.51
N ALA A 11 60.53 -6.99 -17.23
CA ALA A 11 59.59 -7.68 -16.35
C ALA A 11 58.33 -6.83 -16.15
N LEU A 12 57.20 -7.34 -16.63
CA LEU A 12 55.89 -6.81 -16.35
C LEU A 12 55.55 -7.01 -14.87
N LYS A 13 55.59 -5.93 -14.09
CA LYS A 13 55.01 -5.88 -12.75
C LYS A 13 53.51 -5.92 -12.89
N THR A 14 52.89 -7.07 -12.59
CA THR A 14 51.47 -7.22 -12.34
C THR A 14 51.11 -6.46 -11.06
N THR A 15 50.51 -5.30 -11.22
CA THR A 15 49.89 -4.57 -10.12
C THR A 15 48.59 -5.26 -9.82
N GLU A 16 48.49 -6.00 -8.71
CA GLU A 16 47.25 -6.52 -8.18
C GLU A 16 46.34 -5.33 -7.78
N LEU A 17 45.31 -5.12 -8.56
CA LEU A 17 44.16 -4.27 -8.17
C LEU A 17 43.36 -5.02 -7.13
N SER A 18 43.59 -4.73 -5.86
CA SER A 18 42.64 -5.07 -4.80
C SER A 18 41.29 -4.44 -5.11
N PRO A 19 40.17 -5.20 -5.14
CA PRO A 19 38.83 -4.61 -5.23
C PRO A 19 38.52 -3.97 -3.88
N THR A 20 38.80 -2.67 -3.74
CA THR A 20 38.12 -1.86 -2.70
C THR A 20 36.65 -1.85 -3.02
N ALA A 21 35.89 -2.71 -2.33
CA ALA A 21 34.43 -2.66 -2.29
C ALA A 21 34.06 -1.28 -1.73
N THR A 22 33.79 -0.34 -2.62
CA THR A 22 33.09 0.90 -2.28
C THR A 22 31.72 0.52 -1.77
N VAL A 23 31.53 0.50 -0.46
CA VAL A 23 30.21 0.46 0.16
C VAL A 23 29.49 1.71 -0.34
N SER A 24 28.66 1.52 -1.36
CA SER A 24 27.78 2.57 -1.88
C SER A 24 26.93 3.06 -0.73
N ALA A 25 26.99 4.35 -0.43
CA ALA A 25 26.16 4.94 0.63
C ALA A 25 24.69 4.65 0.31
N GLU A 26 24.01 4.01 1.26
CA GLU A 26 22.59 3.64 1.17
C GLU A 26 21.76 4.87 0.81
N THR A 27 21.09 4.84 -0.36
CA THR A 27 20.28 5.97 -0.81
C THR A 27 19.04 6.14 0.08
N PRO A 28 18.39 7.32 0.10
CA PRO A 28 17.12 7.49 0.79
C PRO A 28 16.06 6.46 0.35
N LEU A 29 16.06 6.07 -0.92
CA LEU A 29 15.18 5.07 -1.49
C LEU A 29 15.50 3.65 -0.94
N ASP A 30 16.78 3.29 -0.85
CA ASP A 30 17.19 1.99 -0.31
C ASP A 30 16.77 1.85 1.16
N ARG A 31 16.86 2.92 1.95
CA ARG A 31 16.37 2.96 3.33
C ARG A 31 14.85 2.80 3.42
N GLU A 32 14.11 3.45 2.52
CA GLU A 32 12.65 3.30 2.45
C GLU A 32 12.24 1.86 2.07
N ILE A 33 12.92 1.28 1.07
CA ILE A 33 12.70 -0.11 0.66
C ILE A 33 13.03 -1.08 1.80
N LYS A 34 14.15 -0.89 2.48
CA LYS A 34 14.56 -1.72 3.61
C LYS A 34 13.59 -1.62 4.78
N ALA A 35 13.18 -0.41 5.17
CA ALA A 35 12.17 -0.19 6.19
C ALA A 35 10.81 -0.80 5.80
N PHE A 36 10.46 -0.80 4.51
CA PHE A 36 9.27 -1.46 3.97
C PHE A 36 9.36 -2.99 4.09
N LEU A 37 10.49 -3.58 3.76
CA LEU A 37 10.73 -5.01 3.86
C LEU A 37 10.81 -5.48 5.32
N GLU A 38 11.46 -4.71 6.18
CA GLU A 38 11.59 -5.01 7.63
C GLU A 38 10.25 -4.94 8.38
N LYS A 39 9.29 -4.14 7.91
CA LYS A 39 7.92 -4.08 8.47
C LYS A 39 7.03 -5.28 8.11
N GLY A 40 7.56 -6.33 7.48
CA GLY A 40 6.80 -7.51 7.10
C GLY A 40 5.77 -7.27 5.98
N ASN A 41 5.88 -6.16 5.26
CA ASN A 41 5.02 -5.80 4.13
C ASN A 41 5.31 -6.65 2.89
N SER A 42 5.51 -7.95 3.08
CA SER A 42 5.79 -8.89 2.00
C SER A 42 4.62 -8.97 1.02
N MET A 43 4.91 -9.35 -0.21
CA MET A 43 3.88 -9.61 -1.22
C MET A 43 2.88 -10.70 -0.75
N GLY A 44 3.36 -11.70 0.00
CA GLY A 44 2.53 -12.73 0.61
C GLY A 44 1.52 -12.15 1.60
N GLU A 45 1.97 -11.25 2.49
CA GLU A 45 1.08 -10.59 3.44
C GLU A 45 0.03 -9.73 2.75
N ARG A 46 0.42 -8.97 1.73
CA ARG A 46 -0.50 -8.17 0.92
C ARG A 46 -1.56 -9.04 0.23
N LYS A 47 -1.17 -10.19 -0.35
CA LYS A 47 -2.10 -11.13 -0.99
C LYS A 47 -3.09 -11.73 0.01
N ARG A 48 -2.64 -12.12 1.22
CA ARG A 48 -3.54 -12.63 2.27
C ARG A 48 -4.62 -11.62 2.65
N GLN A 49 -4.31 -10.33 2.68
CA GLN A 49 -5.27 -9.29 3.01
C GLN A 49 -6.39 -9.15 1.99
N VAL A 50 -6.17 -9.47 0.69
CA VAL A 50 -7.17 -9.29 -0.38
C VAL A 50 -8.45 -10.04 -0.10
N ALA A 51 -8.37 -11.31 0.28
CA ALA A 51 -9.55 -12.13 0.54
C ALA A 51 -10.34 -11.64 1.77
N ALA A 52 -9.65 -11.17 2.81
CA ALA A 52 -10.31 -10.56 3.97
C ALA A 52 -10.99 -9.23 3.64
N ILE A 53 -10.38 -8.40 2.77
CA ILE A 53 -10.99 -7.17 2.25
C ILE A 53 -12.23 -7.51 1.43
N GLU A 54 -12.15 -8.49 0.52
CA GLU A 54 -13.28 -8.92 -0.29
C GLU A 54 -14.46 -9.36 0.60
N ALA A 55 -14.19 -10.17 1.63
CA ALA A 55 -15.21 -10.61 2.58
C ALA A 55 -15.87 -9.43 3.31
N ALA A 56 -15.07 -8.47 3.78
CA ALA A 56 -15.57 -7.27 4.44
C ALA A 56 -16.42 -6.39 3.50
N PHE A 57 -15.99 -6.24 2.26
CA PHE A 57 -16.72 -5.47 1.25
C PHE A 57 -18.00 -6.19 0.80
N ALA A 58 -17.99 -7.53 0.67
CA ALA A 58 -19.14 -8.33 0.24
C ALA A 58 -20.33 -8.21 1.20
N ARG A 59 -20.09 -7.87 2.48
CA ARG A 59 -21.18 -7.56 3.43
C ARG A 59 -21.87 -6.21 3.14
N ARG A 60 -21.34 -5.40 2.23
CA ARG A 60 -21.79 -4.02 1.97
C ARG A 60 -22.14 -3.74 0.51
N THR A 61 -21.70 -4.60 -0.41
CA THR A 61 -21.94 -4.42 -1.84
C THR A 61 -22.01 -5.77 -2.55
N THR A 62 -22.16 -5.77 -3.89
CA THR A 62 -22.24 -7.00 -4.67
C THR A 62 -20.91 -7.76 -4.69
N PRO A 63 -20.91 -9.11 -4.87
CA PRO A 63 -19.69 -9.91 -4.94
C PRO A 63 -18.71 -9.46 -6.05
N HIS A 64 -19.24 -9.03 -7.19
CA HIS A 64 -18.42 -8.51 -8.29
C HIS A 64 -17.70 -7.23 -7.88
N ARG A 65 -18.44 -6.27 -7.31
CA ARG A 65 -17.87 -4.98 -6.88
C ARG A 65 -16.89 -5.15 -5.71
N SER A 66 -17.18 -6.05 -4.75
CA SER A 66 -16.28 -6.31 -3.64
C SER A 66 -14.91 -6.81 -4.11
N ARG A 67 -14.87 -7.72 -5.10
CA ARG A 67 -13.62 -8.18 -5.73
C ARG A 67 -12.87 -7.06 -6.45
N GLN A 68 -13.58 -6.23 -7.21
CA GLN A 68 -12.95 -5.09 -7.90
C GLN A 68 -12.31 -4.12 -6.92
N LEU A 69 -13.03 -3.72 -5.88
CA LEU A 69 -12.52 -2.78 -4.88
C LEU A 69 -11.38 -3.38 -4.05
N ALA A 70 -11.44 -4.68 -3.70
CA ALA A 70 -10.34 -5.37 -3.02
C ALA A 70 -9.08 -5.43 -3.88
N ALA A 71 -9.23 -5.70 -5.18
CA ALA A 71 -8.12 -5.65 -6.15
C ALA A 71 -7.51 -4.23 -6.26
N LEU A 72 -8.33 -3.19 -6.23
CA LEU A 72 -7.85 -1.80 -6.21
C LEU A 72 -7.08 -1.49 -4.92
N CYS A 73 -7.56 -1.93 -3.75
CA CYS A 73 -6.82 -1.77 -2.50
C CYS A 73 -5.44 -2.42 -2.57
N PHE A 74 -5.34 -3.59 -3.20
CA PHE A 74 -4.06 -4.26 -3.41
C PHE A 74 -3.18 -3.52 -4.41
N THR A 75 -3.67 -3.26 -5.63
CA THR A 75 -2.85 -2.72 -6.73
C THR A 75 -2.39 -1.30 -6.48
N LYS A 76 -3.26 -0.43 -5.95
CA LYS A 76 -2.93 0.99 -5.71
C LYS A 76 -2.04 1.22 -4.49
N THR A 77 -1.90 0.23 -3.61
CA THR A 77 -0.93 0.28 -2.51
C THR A 77 0.42 -0.35 -2.84
N LEU A 78 0.58 -1.01 -4.01
CA LEU A 78 1.88 -1.53 -4.46
C LEU A 78 2.89 -0.38 -4.62
N GLY A 79 4.14 -0.64 -4.22
CA GLY A 79 5.21 0.37 -4.26
C GLY A 79 5.02 1.54 -3.28
N THR A 80 4.11 1.40 -2.31
CA THR A 80 3.90 2.37 -1.23
C THR A 80 4.16 1.74 0.14
N SER A 81 4.29 2.58 1.17
CA SER A 81 4.37 2.14 2.57
C SER A 81 3.02 1.66 3.14
N PHE A 82 1.93 1.77 2.38
CA PHE A 82 0.60 1.36 2.82
C PHE A 82 0.33 -0.11 2.51
N MET A 83 -0.40 -0.77 3.40
CA MET A 83 -0.96 -2.09 3.18
C MET A 83 -2.34 -1.99 2.53
N PRO A 84 -2.82 -3.05 1.83
CA PRO A 84 -4.18 -3.07 1.28
C PRO A 84 -5.26 -2.74 2.31
N PHE A 85 -5.11 -3.20 3.55
CA PHE A 85 -6.02 -2.86 4.66
C PHE A 85 -6.10 -1.37 4.92
N ASP A 86 -5.00 -0.61 4.77
CA ASP A 86 -5.00 0.83 5.04
C ASP A 86 -5.93 1.60 4.10
N LEU A 87 -6.01 1.17 2.83
CA LEU A 87 -6.90 1.78 1.86
C LEU A 87 -8.34 1.25 2.01
N ALA A 88 -8.50 -0.04 2.33
CA ALA A 88 -9.80 -0.67 2.52
C ALA A 88 -10.56 -0.12 3.73
N GLU A 89 -9.88 0.10 4.86
CA GLU A 89 -10.53 0.65 6.06
C GLU A 89 -11.02 2.09 5.86
N ILE A 90 -10.33 2.88 5.03
CA ILE A 90 -10.81 4.21 4.64
C ILE A 90 -12.10 4.06 3.84
N ALA A 91 -12.14 3.22 2.79
CA ALA A 91 -13.36 2.98 2.01
C ALA A 91 -14.54 2.54 2.90
N LEU A 92 -14.31 1.60 3.83
CA LEU A 92 -15.32 1.13 4.76
C LEU A 92 -15.78 2.22 5.73
N ALA A 93 -14.86 3.03 6.22
CA ALA A 93 -15.19 4.13 7.12
C ALA A 93 -15.98 5.24 6.41
N GLU A 94 -15.65 5.54 5.16
CA GLU A 94 -16.30 6.59 4.38
C GLU A 94 -17.65 6.15 3.82
N THR A 95 -17.67 5.09 3.04
CA THR A 95 -18.85 4.67 2.26
C THR A 95 -19.37 3.28 2.56
N GLY A 96 -18.85 2.58 3.58
CA GLY A 96 -19.33 1.26 3.96
C GLY A 96 -20.84 1.21 4.31
N GLY A 97 -21.39 2.29 4.83
CA GLY A 97 -22.84 2.45 5.07
C GLY A 97 -23.64 2.87 3.83
N HIS A 98 -22.98 3.11 2.70
CA HIS A 98 -23.58 3.56 1.42
C HIS A 98 -23.21 2.62 0.28
N ASN A 99 -23.16 1.31 0.55
CA ASN A 99 -22.90 0.23 -0.40
C ASN A 99 -21.58 0.39 -1.20
N LEU A 100 -20.59 1.13 -0.67
CA LEU A 100 -19.32 1.43 -1.34
C LEU A 100 -19.56 2.04 -2.74
N SER A 101 -20.52 2.95 -2.85
CA SER A 101 -20.97 3.51 -4.13
C SER A 101 -19.90 4.43 -4.74
N ALA A 102 -19.65 4.26 -6.05
CA ALA A 102 -18.75 5.14 -6.82
C ALA A 102 -19.30 6.57 -6.94
N VAL A 103 -20.63 6.71 -6.97
CA VAL A 103 -21.32 7.99 -7.09
C VAL A 103 -21.74 8.56 -5.74
N ALA A 104 -21.16 8.07 -4.64
CA ALA A 104 -21.47 8.58 -3.31
C ALA A 104 -21.02 10.04 -3.17
N VAL A 105 -21.93 10.88 -2.68
CA VAL A 105 -21.65 12.28 -2.36
C VAL A 105 -22.08 12.55 -0.91
N SER A 106 -21.14 13.02 -0.08
CA SER A 106 -21.49 13.41 1.28
C SER A 106 -22.21 14.74 1.37
N SER A 107 -22.82 15.04 2.50
CA SER A 107 -23.45 16.35 2.77
C SER A 107 -22.46 17.52 2.67
N LYS A 108 -21.16 17.26 2.78
CA LYS A 108 -20.10 18.26 2.63
C LYS A 108 -19.50 18.27 1.21
N GLY A 109 -20.04 17.47 0.28
CA GLY A 109 -19.57 17.41 -1.11
C GLY A 109 -18.33 16.55 -1.34
N ALA A 110 -17.97 15.65 -0.42
CA ALA A 110 -16.93 14.65 -0.67
C ALA A 110 -17.46 13.56 -1.61
N LEU A 111 -16.60 13.04 -2.50
CA LEU A 111 -16.96 12.28 -3.69
C LEU A 111 -16.35 10.87 -3.69
N GLY A 112 -17.10 9.92 -4.25
CA GLY A 112 -16.64 8.56 -4.57
C GLY A 112 -16.48 7.65 -3.35
N VAL A 113 -15.93 6.45 -3.59
CA VAL A 113 -15.77 5.42 -2.56
C VAL A 113 -14.92 5.89 -1.37
N TRP A 114 -13.86 6.63 -1.64
CA TRP A 114 -12.92 7.14 -0.62
C TRP A 114 -13.19 8.57 -0.19
N GLN A 115 -14.32 9.16 -0.60
CA GLN A 115 -14.84 10.45 -0.15
C GLN A 115 -13.82 11.59 -0.20
N LEU A 116 -13.20 11.81 -1.36
CA LEU A 116 -12.31 12.94 -1.55
C LEU A 116 -13.10 14.25 -1.78
N MET A 117 -12.70 15.29 -1.08
CA MET A 117 -13.21 16.64 -1.38
C MET A 117 -12.75 17.08 -2.78
N PRO A 118 -13.59 17.77 -3.57
CA PRO A 118 -13.24 18.23 -4.93
C PRO A 118 -11.91 18.98 -5.01
N ARG A 119 -11.62 19.82 -4.01
CA ARG A 119 -10.36 20.55 -3.93
C ARG A 119 -9.16 19.62 -3.73
N ARG A 120 -9.33 18.50 -2.98
CA ARG A 120 -8.28 17.50 -2.76
C ARG A 120 -8.05 16.67 -4.02
N ALA A 121 -9.11 16.25 -4.70
CA ALA A 121 -8.98 15.59 -5.99
C ALA A 121 -8.16 16.43 -6.96
N LYS A 122 -8.47 17.72 -7.09
CA LYS A 122 -7.73 18.68 -7.94
C LYS A 122 -6.26 18.81 -7.54
N SER A 123 -5.94 18.89 -6.24
CA SER A 123 -4.55 18.99 -5.77
C SER A 123 -3.72 17.73 -6.09
N HIS A 124 -4.37 16.61 -6.35
CA HIS A 124 -3.74 15.35 -6.78
C HIS A 124 -3.77 15.11 -8.29
N GLY A 125 -4.24 16.10 -9.08
CA GLY A 125 -4.27 16.05 -10.53
C GLY A 125 -5.51 15.39 -11.13
N TYR A 126 -6.60 15.27 -10.36
CA TYR A 126 -7.87 14.68 -10.79
C TYR A 126 -8.99 15.74 -10.83
N SER A 127 -9.89 15.59 -11.78
CA SER A 127 -11.16 16.34 -11.77
C SER A 127 -12.12 15.78 -10.71
N PRO A 128 -13.10 16.53 -10.23
CA PRO A 128 -14.15 16.00 -9.36
C PRO A 128 -14.91 14.81 -10.01
N ALA A 129 -15.16 14.85 -11.33
CA ALA A 129 -15.83 13.77 -12.06
C ALA A 129 -15.00 12.47 -12.08
N ASP A 130 -13.67 12.56 -12.00
CA ASP A 130 -12.81 11.37 -11.92
C ASP A 130 -13.04 10.55 -10.64
N MET A 131 -13.66 11.13 -9.61
CA MET A 131 -13.94 10.43 -8.36
C MET A 131 -15.07 9.39 -8.47
N GLU A 132 -15.85 9.43 -9.53
CA GLU A 132 -16.84 8.38 -9.87
C GLU A 132 -16.18 7.15 -10.51
N ASN A 133 -14.94 7.29 -10.98
CA ASN A 133 -14.13 6.16 -11.43
C ASN A 133 -13.36 5.58 -10.23
N ASP A 134 -13.67 4.35 -9.85
CA ASP A 134 -13.09 3.69 -8.67
C ASP A 134 -11.56 3.65 -8.71
N GLU A 135 -10.96 3.41 -9.88
CA GLU A 135 -9.50 3.33 -10.02
C GLU A 135 -8.82 4.68 -9.77
N LYS A 136 -9.35 5.75 -10.37
CA LYS A 136 -8.83 7.11 -10.18
C LYS A 136 -9.09 7.61 -8.75
N CYS A 137 -10.26 7.27 -8.19
CA CYS A 137 -10.59 7.61 -6.82
C CYS A 137 -9.67 6.91 -5.81
N ALA A 138 -9.37 5.60 -6.00
CA ALA A 138 -8.42 4.86 -5.19
C ALA A 138 -7.01 5.45 -5.26
N GLU A 139 -6.55 5.81 -6.45
CA GLU A 139 -5.23 6.41 -6.64
C GLU A 139 -5.14 7.80 -5.98
N ALA A 140 -6.16 8.62 -6.15
CA ALA A 140 -6.24 9.92 -5.47
C ALA A 140 -6.27 9.77 -3.95
N ALA A 141 -6.97 8.75 -3.42
CA ALA A 141 -7.03 8.45 -2.00
C ALA A 141 -5.65 8.03 -1.43
N VAL A 142 -4.89 7.23 -2.18
CA VAL A 142 -3.51 6.87 -1.80
C VAL A 142 -2.61 8.11 -1.76
N ARG A 143 -2.71 9.00 -2.76
CA ARG A 143 -1.97 10.27 -2.79
C ARG A 143 -2.35 11.17 -1.61
N GLU A 144 -3.64 11.26 -1.28
CA GLU A 144 -4.12 12.02 -0.12
C GLU A 144 -3.59 11.41 1.18
N LEU A 145 -3.68 10.08 1.36
CA LEU A 145 -3.16 9.41 2.56
C LEU A 145 -1.64 9.61 2.71
N ARG A 146 -0.88 9.58 1.60
CA ARG A 146 0.56 9.90 1.60
C ARG A 146 0.83 11.34 2.06
N SER A 147 0.06 12.30 1.57
CA SER A 147 0.14 13.70 2.00
C SER A 147 -0.14 13.82 3.51
N LYS A 148 -1.16 13.11 4.01
CA LYS A 148 -1.47 13.09 5.44
C LYS A 148 -0.41 12.39 6.27
N LEU A 149 0.23 11.34 5.74
CA LEU A 149 1.32 10.64 6.41
C LEU A 149 2.54 11.57 6.59
N ALA A 150 2.87 12.36 5.58
CA ALA A 150 3.92 13.38 5.68
C ALA A 150 3.58 14.44 6.75
N MET A 151 2.34 14.97 6.75
CA MET A 151 1.86 15.89 7.78
C MET A 151 1.86 15.28 9.20
N ALA A 152 1.66 13.98 9.30
CA ALA A 152 1.67 13.21 10.54
C ALA A 152 3.07 12.72 10.95
N GLN A 153 4.13 13.14 10.24
CA GLN A 153 5.53 12.73 10.51
C GLN A 153 5.70 11.21 10.55
N GLY A 154 5.07 10.49 9.61
CA GLY A 154 5.14 9.04 9.50
C GLY A 154 4.17 8.26 10.42
N ASN A 155 3.41 8.92 11.27
CA ASN A 155 2.41 8.25 12.12
C ASN A 155 1.15 7.96 11.30
N LEU A 156 0.95 6.70 10.93
CA LEU A 156 -0.15 6.27 10.06
C LEU A 156 -1.53 6.46 10.70
N GLU A 157 -1.67 6.19 12.00
CA GLU A 157 -2.94 6.38 12.70
C GLU A 157 -3.35 7.86 12.71
N ARG A 158 -2.39 8.74 12.99
CA ARG A 158 -2.59 10.20 12.92
C ARG A 158 -2.88 10.64 11.48
N ALA A 159 -2.25 10.03 10.47
CA ALA A 159 -2.53 10.31 9.07
C ALA A 159 -3.98 9.98 8.69
N LYS A 160 -4.50 8.82 9.10
CA LYS A 160 -5.90 8.43 8.92
C LYS A 160 -6.87 9.37 9.65
N LYS A 161 -6.54 9.80 10.85
CA LYS A 161 -7.32 10.83 11.55
C LYS A 161 -7.37 12.13 10.72
N LEU A 162 -6.22 12.59 10.20
CA LEU A 162 -6.12 13.78 9.35
C LEU A 162 -6.81 13.63 8.00
N TYR A 163 -7.03 12.40 7.51
CA TYR A 163 -7.78 12.14 6.28
C TYR A 163 -9.23 12.63 6.40
N CYS A 164 -9.90 12.29 7.48
CA CYS A 164 -11.24 12.80 7.79
C CYS A 164 -11.25 14.31 8.08
N GLY A 165 -10.17 14.85 8.66
CA GLY A 165 -10.06 16.26 9.05
C GLY A 165 -9.59 16.43 10.49
N GLN A 166 -10.14 17.43 11.19
CA GLN A 166 -9.79 17.77 12.56
C GLN A 166 -11.05 17.88 13.43
N GLY A 167 -10.86 17.85 14.74
CA GLY A 167 -11.93 18.00 15.73
C GLY A 167 -12.59 16.67 16.17
N PRO A 168 -13.68 16.74 16.95
CA PRO A 168 -14.32 15.56 17.55
C PRO A 168 -14.78 14.49 16.55
N GLN A 169 -15.15 14.90 15.34
CA GLN A 169 -15.55 13.98 14.25
C GLN A 169 -14.37 13.10 13.81
N ALA A 170 -13.14 13.61 13.86
CA ALA A 170 -11.96 12.84 13.50
C ALA A 170 -11.63 11.74 14.52
N ASP A 171 -11.99 11.93 15.81
CA ASP A 171 -11.84 10.89 16.82
C ASP A 171 -12.88 9.78 16.65
N ALA A 172 -14.13 10.15 16.34
CA ALA A 172 -15.18 9.18 15.99
C ALA A 172 -14.82 8.40 14.73
N TYR A 173 -14.24 9.07 13.73
CA TYR A 173 -13.73 8.44 12.51
C TYR A 173 -12.64 7.41 12.82
N LEU A 174 -11.68 7.76 13.68
CA LEU A 174 -10.61 6.84 14.03
C LEU A 174 -11.13 5.60 14.78
N LYS A 175 -12.16 5.76 15.63
CA LYS A 175 -12.85 4.61 16.23
C LYS A 175 -13.46 3.70 15.15
N LYS A 176 -14.12 4.28 14.15
CA LYS A 176 -14.70 3.54 13.02
C LYS A 176 -13.63 2.80 12.23
N ILE A 177 -12.49 3.45 11.92
CA ILE A 177 -11.32 2.82 11.29
C ILE A 177 -10.86 1.59 12.08
N ARG A 178 -10.72 1.69 13.39
CA ARG A 178 -10.29 0.57 14.23
C ARG A 178 -11.30 -0.59 14.21
N LEU A 179 -12.59 -0.29 14.23
CA LEU A 179 -13.65 -1.32 14.17
C LEU A 179 -13.63 -2.09 12.85
N VAL A 180 -13.55 -1.39 11.71
CA VAL A 180 -13.51 -2.07 10.39
C VAL A 180 -12.18 -2.81 10.19
N ARG A 181 -11.09 -2.35 10.79
CA ARG A 181 -9.83 -3.08 10.80
C ARG A 181 -9.93 -4.38 11.59
N GLN A 182 -10.55 -4.37 12.78
CA GLN A 182 -10.79 -5.56 13.58
C GLN A 182 -11.67 -6.58 12.84
N GLU A 183 -12.69 -6.10 12.13
CA GLU A 183 -13.53 -6.93 11.27
C GLU A 183 -12.69 -7.66 10.20
N MET A 184 -11.86 -6.94 9.45
CA MET A 184 -10.98 -7.53 8.43
C MET A 184 -9.91 -8.47 9.02
N LEU A 185 -9.37 -8.17 10.19
CA LEU A 185 -8.43 -9.05 10.89
C LEU A 185 -9.09 -10.36 11.33
N SER A 186 -10.33 -10.31 11.78
CA SER A 186 -11.13 -11.50 12.10
C SER A 186 -11.37 -12.37 10.85
N ASP A 187 -11.67 -11.75 9.71
CA ASP A 187 -11.81 -12.47 8.43
C ASP A 187 -10.49 -13.13 8.02
N LEU A 188 -9.36 -12.42 8.16
CA LEU A 188 -8.03 -12.93 7.86
C LEU A 188 -7.67 -14.15 8.74
N GLY A 189 -7.98 -14.11 10.03
CA GLY A 189 -7.77 -15.22 10.96
C GLY A 189 -8.56 -16.47 10.54
N ARG A 190 -9.86 -16.34 10.26
CA ARG A 190 -10.70 -17.45 9.78
C ARG A 190 -10.19 -18.09 8.50
N GLN A 191 -9.70 -17.30 7.55
CA GLN A 191 -9.13 -17.82 6.30
C GLN A 191 -7.85 -18.60 6.53
N THR A 192 -6.99 -18.13 7.43
CA THR A 192 -5.75 -18.82 7.79
C THR A 192 -6.04 -20.19 8.43
N GLU A 193 -7.05 -20.27 9.32
CA GLU A 193 -7.47 -21.52 9.93
C GLU A 193 -8.03 -22.52 8.90
N LEU A 194 -8.87 -22.06 7.97
CA LEU A 194 -9.41 -22.90 6.90
C LEU A 194 -8.32 -23.49 5.99
N LEU A 195 -7.31 -22.69 5.64
CA LEU A 195 -6.17 -23.15 4.85
C LEU A 195 -5.34 -24.18 5.61
N ALA A 196 -5.09 -23.99 6.89
CA ALA A 196 -4.35 -24.93 7.73
C ALA A 196 -5.08 -26.27 7.86
N MET A 197 -6.41 -26.27 7.96
CA MET A 197 -7.23 -27.50 8.00
C MET A 197 -7.21 -28.24 6.66
N SER A 198 -7.22 -27.54 5.54
CA SER A 198 -7.16 -28.16 4.21
C SER A 198 -5.83 -28.84 3.94
N ASP A 199 -4.72 -28.22 4.35
CA ASP A 199 -3.37 -28.80 4.19
C ASP A 199 -3.15 -30.06 5.07
N SER A 200 -3.72 -30.08 6.27
CA SER A 200 -3.63 -31.24 7.15
C SER A 200 -4.43 -32.44 6.64
N GLY A 201 -5.56 -32.21 5.96
CA GLY A 201 -6.38 -33.26 5.34
C GLY A 201 -5.76 -33.94 4.12
N THR A 202 -4.86 -33.26 3.41
CA THR A 202 -4.19 -33.78 2.21
C THR A 202 -2.99 -34.69 2.55
N ARG A 203 -2.44 -34.58 3.76
CA ARG A 203 -1.30 -35.43 4.21
C ARG A 203 -1.69 -36.83 4.73
N MET A 204 -2.98 -37.14 4.81
CA MET A 204 -3.49 -38.42 5.32
C MET A 204 -4.01 -39.37 4.21
N ARG A 205 -3.65 -39.17 2.92
CA ARG A 205 -4.01 -40.09 1.84
C ARG A 205 -2.79 -40.61 1.11
#